data_1cf99fc53097034e51bb48df1012f822
#
_entry.id   1cf99fc53097034e51bb48df1012f822
#
_cell.length_a   1.000
_cell.length_b   1.000
_cell.length_c   1.000
_cell.angle_alpha   90.00
_cell.angle_beta   90.00
_cell.angle_gamma   90.00
#
_symmetry.space_group_name_H-M   'P 1'
#
loop_
_entity.id
_entity.type
_entity.pdbx_description
1 polymer ?
#
loop_
_entity_poly.entity_id
_entity_poly.type
_entity_poly.pdbx_seq_one_letter_code
_entity_poly.pdbx_strand_id
1 'polypeptide(L)'
;MTNKITERITGHTELIGLIATPIRHSLSPTMHNEAFAKLGLDYVYLAFEVGDKELKDVVQGFRAMNLRGWNVSMPNKTNIHKYLDKLSPAAELVGAVNTVVNDDGVLTGHITDGTGYMRALKEAGHDIIGKKMTICGAGGAATAICIQAALDGVKEISIFNRKDDFYANTEKTVEKINSKTDCKAQLFDIEDHEQLRKEIAESVIFTNATGVGMKPFEGETLLPSADMLRPELIVSDVVYKPTKTRLLEIAEEQGCQTLNGLGMMLWQGAKAFEIWTHKEMPVDYIKEILF
;
A
#
# COMPACT_ATOMS: atom_id res chain seq x y z
N MET A 1 -7.63 -34.41 -4.40
CA MET A 1 -6.59 -33.51 -4.96
C MET A 1 -5.33 -33.75 -4.14
N THR A 2 -4.34 -34.42 -4.68
CA THR A 2 -3.05 -34.65 -4.03
C THR A 2 -2.36 -33.30 -3.88
N ASN A 3 -1.88 -33.01 -2.67
CA ASN A 3 -1.26 -31.75 -2.30
C ASN A 3 0.12 -31.67 -3.00
N LYS A 4 0.17 -31.08 -4.20
CA LYS A 4 1.36 -30.96 -5.06
C LYS A 4 2.52 -30.12 -4.49
N ILE A 5 2.38 -29.59 -3.26
CA ILE A 5 3.42 -28.77 -2.63
C ILE A 5 4.70 -29.58 -2.37
N THR A 6 4.58 -30.82 -1.93
CA THR A 6 5.73 -31.70 -1.60
C THR A 6 6.57 -32.11 -2.82
N GLU A 7 5.99 -32.14 -4.01
CA GLU A 7 6.71 -32.40 -5.25
C GLU A 7 7.47 -31.19 -5.80
N ARG A 8 7.12 -29.98 -5.29
CA ARG A 8 7.64 -28.71 -5.77
C ARG A 8 8.77 -28.15 -4.91
N ILE A 9 8.87 -28.55 -3.64
CA ILE A 9 9.91 -28.04 -2.73
C ILE A 9 11.10 -28.98 -2.73
N THR A 10 12.27 -28.45 -3.10
CA THR A 10 13.54 -29.19 -3.17
C THR A 10 14.65 -28.42 -2.43
N GLY A 11 15.88 -28.93 -2.45
CA GLY A 11 17.04 -28.20 -1.92
C GLY A 11 17.44 -26.96 -2.73
N HIS A 12 16.81 -26.72 -3.88
CA HIS A 12 17.03 -25.53 -4.71
C HIS A 12 15.95 -24.47 -4.54
N THR A 13 14.85 -24.81 -3.84
CA THR A 13 13.73 -23.89 -3.67
C THR A 13 14.13 -22.69 -2.83
N GLU A 14 13.98 -21.49 -3.38
CA GLU A 14 14.28 -20.25 -2.68
C GLU A 14 13.14 -19.82 -1.75
N LEU A 15 13.50 -19.29 -0.59
CA LEU A 15 12.55 -18.85 0.43
C LEU A 15 12.33 -17.35 0.35
N ILE A 16 11.05 -16.99 0.32
CA ILE A 16 10.56 -15.61 0.51
C ILE A 16 9.69 -15.59 1.76
N GLY A 17 9.79 -14.53 2.54
CA GLY A 17 9.10 -14.40 3.82
C GLY A 17 8.09 -13.26 3.90
N LEU A 18 7.35 -13.25 4.99
CA LEU A 18 6.58 -12.11 5.48
C LEU A 18 6.76 -12.04 6.99
N ILE A 19 7.13 -10.87 7.51
CA ILE A 19 7.27 -10.63 8.94
C ILE A 19 6.29 -9.58 9.45
N ALA A 20 5.53 -9.92 10.48
CA ALA A 20 4.62 -9.02 11.20
C ALA A 20 4.10 -9.68 12.48
N THR A 21 3.39 -8.93 13.33
CA THR A 21 2.60 -9.47 14.45
C THR A 21 1.37 -8.61 14.71
N PRO A 22 0.13 -9.20 14.70
CA PRO A 22 -0.22 -10.57 14.30
C PRO A 22 -0.13 -10.78 12.78
N ILE A 23 0.07 -12.03 12.30
CA ILE A 23 0.25 -12.27 10.86
C ILE A 23 -0.62 -13.40 10.28
N ARG A 24 -1.24 -14.23 11.10
CA ARG A 24 -1.96 -15.45 10.68
C ARG A 24 -3.13 -15.23 9.71
N HIS A 25 -3.63 -14.00 9.61
CA HIS A 25 -4.74 -13.62 8.75
C HIS A 25 -4.32 -13.17 7.35
N SER A 26 -3.01 -13.12 7.07
CA SER A 26 -2.48 -12.60 5.80
C SER A 26 -2.84 -13.50 4.62
N LEU A 27 -3.27 -12.86 3.52
CA LEU A 27 -3.51 -13.52 2.22
C LEU A 27 -2.25 -13.61 1.36
N SER A 28 -1.15 -12.93 1.75
CA SER A 28 0.09 -12.90 0.97
C SER A 28 0.69 -14.28 0.69
N PRO A 29 0.70 -15.25 1.65
CA PRO A 29 1.19 -16.60 1.35
C PRO A 29 0.41 -17.30 0.24
N THR A 30 -0.91 -17.18 0.24
CA THR A 30 -1.75 -17.74 -0.83
C THR A 30 -1.44 -17.06 -2.16
N MET A 31 -1.43 -15.73 -2.18
CA MET A 31 -1.18 -14.94 -3.38
C MET A 31 0.15 -15.29 -4.05
N HIS A 32 1.24 -15.24 -3.31
CA HIS A 32 2.57 -15.46 -3.87
C HIS A 32 2.82 -16.92 -4.24
N ASN A 33 2.42 -17.88 -3.40
CA ASN A 33 2.62 -19.30 -3.71
C ASN A 33 1.82 -19.75 -4.93
N GLU A 34 0.60 -19.26 -5.12
CA GLU A 34 -0.20 -19.52 -6.31
C GLU A 34 0.43 -18.90 -7.56
N ALA A 35 0.98 -17.69 -7.45
CA ALA A 35 1.69 -17.04 -8.55
C ALA A 35 2.97 -17.82 -8.92
N PHE A 36 3.77 -18.26 -7.94
CA PHE A 36 4.94 -19.09 -8.19
C PHE A 36 4.57 -20.39 -8.88
N ALA A 37 3.53 -21.08 -8.39
CA ALA A 37 3.05 -22.32 -8.99
C ALA A 37 2.58 -22.13 -10.43
N LYS A 38 1.82 -21.06 -10.70
CA LYS A 38 1.30 -20.74 -12.03
C LYS A 38 2.41 -20.50 -13.04
N LEU A 39 3.50 -19.85 -12.61
CA LEU A 39 4.64 -19.51 -13.47
C LEU A 39 5.76 -20.56 -13.46
N GLY A 40 5.61 -21.68 -12.71
CA GLY A 40 6.63 -22.71 -12.59
C GLY A 40 7.92 -22.21 -11.92
N LEU A 41 7.83 -21.23 -11.02
CA LEU A 41 8.99 -20.68 -10.31
C LEU A 41 9.28 -21.50 -9.05
N ASP A 42 10.56 -21.79 -8.81
CA ASP A 42 11.02 -22.59 -7.67
C ASP A 42 11.21 -21.74 -6.41
N TYR A 43 10.09 -21.17 -5.93
CA TYR A 43 10.01 -20.33 -4.74
C TYR A 43 8.95 -20.84 -3.79
N VAL A 44 9.13 -20.58 -2.50
CA VAL A 44 8.11 -20.74 -1.46
C VAL A 44 7.99 -19.48 -0.62
N TYR A 45 6.76 -19.12 -0.27
CA TYR A 45 6.46 -17.95 0.56
C TYR A 45 5.83 -18.36 1.87
N LEU A 46 6.44 -17.96 2.99
CA LEU A 46 6.00 -18.27 4.35
C LEU A 46 5.80 -17.00 5.18
N ALA A 47 4.89 -17.05 6.16
CA ALA A 47 4.66 -15.98 7.11
C ALA A 47 5.25 -16.33 8.48
N PHE A 48 5.98 -15.36 9.07
CA PHE A 48 6.64 -15.45 10.36
C PHE A 48 6.11 -14.39 11.31
N GLU A 49 5.71 -14.80 12.51
CA GLU A 49 5.24 -13.87 13.54
C GLU A 49 6.46 -13.26 14.23
N VAL A 50 6.75 -11.99 13.87
CA VAL A 50 7.95 -11.25 14.31
C VAL A 50 7.54 -9.84 14.70
N GLY A 51 7.91 -9.42 15.92
CA GLY A 51 7.75 -8.07 16.42
C GLY A 51 9.05 -7.29 16.44
N ASP A 52 9.00 -6.06 16.98
CA ASP A 52 10.17 -5.16 17.02
C ASP A 52 11.35 -5.73 17.83
N LYS A 53 11.08 -6.55 18.83
CA LYS A 53 12.12 -7.11 19.70
C LYS A 53 13.04 -8.08 18.98
N GLU A 54 12.47 -8.91 18.13
CA GLU A 54 13.16 -9.96 17.37
C GLU A 54 13.66 -9.47 16.01
N LEU A 55 13.23 -8.26 15.57
CA LEU A 55 13.44 -7.76 14.22
C LEU A 55 14.90 -7.78 13.77
N LYS A 56 15.82 -7.32 14.62
CA LYS A 56 17.25 -7.31 14.30
C LYS A 56 17.80 -8.70 14.02
N ASP A 57 17.52 -9.64 14.93
CA ASP A 57 18.04 -11.00 14.86
C ASP A 57 17.44 -11.76 13.67
N VAL A 58 16.16 -11.51 13.38
CA VAL A 58 15.47 -12.09 12.22
C VAL A 58 16.08 -11.58 10.91
N VAL A 59 16.33 -10.27 10.77
CA VAL A 59 16.98 -9.72 9.56
C VAL A 59 18.38 -10.31 9.36
N GLN A 60 19.16 -10.44 10.43
CA GLN A 60 20.48 -11.09 10.38
C GLN A 60 20.38 -12.58 10.01
N GLY A 61 19.41 -13.29 10.59
CA GLY A 61 19.14 -14.69 10.26
C GLY A 61 18.71 -14.87 8.81
N PHE A 62 17.82 -14.04 8.31
CA PHE A 62 17.37 -14.08 6.89
C PHE A 62 18.52 -13.80 5.93
N ARG A 63 19.40 -12.85 6.27
CA ARG A 63 20.63 -12.61 5.50
C ARG A 63 21.55 -13.84 5.52
N ALA A 64 21.80 -14.41 6.69
CA ALA A 64 22.70 -15.58 6.85
C ALA A 64 22.17 -16.84 6.16
N MET A 65 20.84 -17.03 6.12
CA MET A 65 20.16 -18.11 5.41
C MET A 65 19.96 -17.81 3.92
N ASN A 66 20.40 -16.65 3.43
CA ASN A 66 20.28 -16.21 2.05
C ASN A 66 18.84 -16.25 1.51
N LEU A 67 17.85 -15.80 2.33
CA LEU A 67 16.51 -15.60 1.81
C LEU A 67 16.53 -14.66 0.62
N ARG A 68 15.76 -14.95 -0.43
CA ARG A 68 15.65 -14.08 -1.61
C ARG A 68 15.04 -12.71 -1.26
N GLY A 69 14.17 -12.68 -0.26
CA GLY A 69 13.56 -11.45 0.21
C GLY A 69 12.39 -11.69 1.15
N TRP A 70 11.73 -10.62 1.57
CA TRP A 70 10.54 -10.74 2.42
C TRP A 70 9.69 -9.47 2.40
N ASN A 71 8.40 -9.62 2.64
CA ASN A 71 7.54 -8.51 2.99
C ASN A 71 7.65 -8.16 4.48
N VAL A 72 7.35 -6.92 4.77
CA VAL A 72 7.35 -6.35 6.12
C VAL A 72 6.01 -5.67 6.38
N SER A 73 5.33 -6.05 7.47
CA SER A 73 4.12 -5.37 7.91
C SER A 73 4.25 -4.88 9.34
N MET A 74 3.16 -4.40 9.92
CA MET A 74 3.17 -3.82 11.27
C MET A 74 3.64 -4.83 12.32
N PRO A 75 4.40 -4.37 13.33
CA PRO A 75 4.85 -3.00 13.58
C PRO A 75 6.18 -2.65 12.89
N ASN A 76 6.78 -3.54 12.12
CA ASN A 76 8.19 -3.52 11.71
C ASN A 76 8.51 -2.52 10.57
N LYS A 77 7.50 -2.04 9.80
CA LYS A 77 7.70 -1.23 8.58
C LYS A 77 8.61 -0.01 8.78
N THR A 78 8.49 0.68 9.91
CA THR A 78 9.24 1.91 10.20
C THR A 78 10.58 1.68 10.89
N ASN A 79 10.84 0.47 11.39
CA ASN A 79 12.06 0.17 12.14
C ASN A 79 13.09 -0.64 11.36
N ILE A 80 12.66 -1.40 10.35
CA ILE A 80 13.50 -2.34 9.63
C ILE A 80 14.62 -1.65 8.83
N HIS A 81 14.42 -0.42 8.38
CA HIS A 81 15.41 0.33 7.59
C HIS A 81 16.79 0.42 8.25
N LYS A 82 16.84 0.37 9.60
CA LYS A 82 18.08 0.41 10.40
C LYS A 82 19.00 -0.80 10.17
N TYR A 83 18.47 -1.87 9.60
CA TYR A 83 19.15 -3.15 9.40
C TYR A 83 19.35 -3.50 7.93
N LEU A 84 19.03 -2.57 7.02
CA LEU A 84 19.15 -2.71 5.58
C LEU A 84 20.36 -1.93 5.06
N ASP A 85 20.91 -2.33 3.92
CA ASP A 85 22.07 -1.70 3.32
C ASP A 85 21.67 -0.51 2.43
N LYS A 86 20.49 -0.60 1.77
CA LYS A 86 20.00 0.41 0.84
C LYS A 86 18.49 0.60 0.98
N LEU A 87 18.00 1.75 0.57
CA LEU A 87 16.59 2.05 0.42
C LEU A 87 16.31 2.52 -1.01
N SER A 88 15.14 2.15 -1.54
CA SER A 88 14.64 2.78 -2.77
C SER A 88 14.27 4.25 -2.50
N PRO A 89 14.28 5.13 -3.52
CA PRO A 89 13.92 6.54 -3.33
C PRO A 89 12.55 6.74 -2.65
N ALA A 90 11.56 5.95 -3.01
CA ALA A 90 10.24 6.01 -2.37
C ALA A 90 10.30 5.56 -0.89
N ALA A 91 11.02 4.48 -0.56
CA ALA A 91 11.17 4.01 0.82
C ALA A 91 11.91 5.02 1.70
N GLU A 92 12.92 5.70 1.16
CA GLU A 92 13.66 6.76 1.85
C GLU A 92 12.75 7.97 2.16
N LEU A 93 11.96 8.41 1.18
CA LEU A 93 11.04 9.52 1.35
C LEU A 93 9.90 9.18 2.34
N VAL A 94 9.31 7.99 2.22
CA VAL A 94 8.24 7.52 3.13
C VAL A 94 8.78 7.28 4.54
N GLY A 95 10.02 6.81 4.67
CA GLY A 95 10.59 6.40 5.95
C GLY A 95 10.05 5.05 6.42
N ALA A 96 9.58 4.21 5.52
CA ALA A 96 9.07 2.88 5.80
C ALA A 96 9.39 1.91 4.66
N VAL A 97 9.46 0.63 5.00
CA VAL A 97 9.74 -0.47 4.08
C VAL A 97 8.66 -1.55 4.26
N ASN A 98 8.05 -2.00 3.18
CA ASN A 98 7.14 -3.16 3.18
C ASN A 98 7.68 -4.35 2.38
N THR A 99 8.80 -4.18 1.66
CA THR A 99 9.40 -5.23 0.82
C THR A 99 10.91 -5.11 0.89
N VAL A 100 11.59 -6.21 1.18
CA VAL A 100 13.05 -6.30 1.16
C VAL A 100 13.45 -7.32 0.09
N VAL A 101 14.45 -6.99 -0.71
CA VAL A 101 15.12 -7.91 -1.63
C VAL A 101 16.57 -8.11 -1.18
N ASN A 102 17.04 -9.33 -1.32
CA ASN A 102 18.43 -9.71 -1.05
C ASN A 102 19.11 -10.06 -2.37
N ASP A 103 19.97 -9.19 -2.83
CA ASP A 103 20.78 -9.41 -4.01
C ASP A 103 22.22 -9.69 -3.55
N ASP A 104 22.57 -10.97 -3.48
CA ASP A 104 23.92 -11.48 -3.09
C ASP A 104 24.40 -10.89 -1.73
N GLY A 105 23.52 -10.86 -0.73
CA GLY A 105 23.82 -10.36 0.61
C GLY A 105 23.58 -8.86 0.80
N VAL A 106 23.29 -8.11 -0.27
CA VAL A 106 22.90 -6.69 -0.19
C VAL A 106 21.39 -6.58 -0.02
N LEU A 107 20.96 -6.09 1.14
CA LEU A 107 19.55 -5.92 1.47
C LEU A 107 19.05 -4.55 1.04
N THR A 108 18.13 -4.50 0.09
CA THR A 108 17.49 -3.26 -0.36
C THR A 108 16.03 -3.21 0.07
N GLY A 109 15.66 -2.14 0.78
CA GLY A 109 14.28 -1.89 1.22
C GLY A 109 13.47 -1.09 0.22
N HIS A 110 12.25 -1.53 -0.04
CA HIS A 110 11.28 -0.89 -0.91
C HIS A 110 9.97 -0.61 -0.17
N ILE A 111 9.18 0.32 -0.67
CA ILE A 111 7.78 0.54 -0.28
C ILE A 111 6.91 0.44 -1.53
N THR A 112 6.05 -0.56 -1.58
CA THR A 112 5.23 -0.88 -2.75
C THR A 112 3.77 -0.47 -2.59
N ASP A 113 3.37 0.01 -1.40
CA ASP A 113 1.99 0.39 -1.09
C ASP A 113 1.49 1.50 -2.04
N GLY A 114 2.25 2.59 -2.19
CA GLY A 114 1.90 3.69 -3.08
C GLY A 114 1.90 3.27 -4.57
N THR A 115 2.91 2.50 -5.00
CA THR A 115 2.96 1.94 -6.35
C THR A 115 1.73 1.06 -6.63
N GLY A 116 1.32 0.24 -5.66
CA GLY A 116 0.13 -0.60 -5.75
C GLY A 116 -1.14 0.22 -5.95
N TYR A 117 -1.28 1.31 -5.20
CA TYR A 117 -2.41 2.23 -5.31
C TYR A 117 -2.47 2.91 -6.70
N MET A 118 -1.37 3.51 -7.14
CA MET A 118 -1.31 4.19 -8.45
C MET A 118 -1.56 3.21 -9.61
N ARG A 119 -1.04 1.99 -9.51
CA ARG A 119 -1.29 0.97 -10.52
C ARG A 119 -2.75 0.48 -10.50
N ALA A 120 -3.37 0.34 -9.32
CA ALA A 120 -4.79 0.00 -9.21
C ALA A 120 -5.69 1.03 -9.90
N LEU A 121 -5.41 2.32 -9.73
CA LEU A 121 -6.11 3.39 -10.45
C LEU A 121 -5.95 3.26 -11.96
N LYS A 122 -4.71 3.11 -12.44
CA LYS A 122 -4.41 2.97 -13.86
C LYS A 122 -5.12 1.79 -14.51
N GLU A 123 -5.10 0.63 -13.86
CA GLU A 123 -5.76 -0.60 -14.34
C GLU A 123 -7.29 -0.49 -14.33
N ALA A 124 -7.85 0.34 -13.48
CA ALA A 124 -9.27 0.70 -13.49
C ALA A 124 -9.62 1.77 -14.55
N GLY A 125 -8.65 2.20 -15.36
CA GLY A 125 -8.85 3.20 -16.41
C GLY A 125 -8.74 4.65 -15.95
N HIS A 126 -8.22 4.89 -14.74
CA HIS A 126 -8.12 6.24 -14.16
C HIS A 126 -6.68 6.76 -14.20
N ASP A 127 -6.48 7.81 -14.97
CA ASP A 127 -5.21 8.55 -15.01
C ASP A 127 -5.35 9.86 -14.21
N ILE A 128 -4.55 10.00 -13.14
CA ILE A 128 -4.52 11.18 -12.28
C ILE A 128 -3.21 11.98 -12.41
N ILE A 129 -2.33 11.60 -13.34
CA ILE A 129 -1.06 12.31 -13.58
C ILE A 129 -1.34 13.72 -14.09
N GLY A 130 -0.61 14.70 -13.56
CA GLY A 130 -0.80 16.12 -13.87
C GLY A 130 -2.07 16.75 -13.28
N LYS A 131 -2.84 16.01 -12.49
CA LYS A 131 -4.12 16.46 -11.91
C LYS A 131 -3.99 16.65 -10.40
N LYS A 132 -5.08 17.11 -9.77
CA LYS A 132 -5.19 17.29 -8.32
C LYS A 132 -5.91 16.11 -7.68
N MET A 133 -5.44 15.69 -6.51
CA MET A 133 -6.11 14.73 -5.65
C MET A 133 -6.34 15.28 -4.23
N THR A 134 -7.43 14.85 -3.61
CA THR A 134 -7.69 15.06 -2.19
C THR A 134 -7.66 13.71 -1.47
N ILE A 135 -6.94 13.63 -0.34
CA ILE A 135 -6.80 12.41 0.44
C ILE A 135 -6.99 12.68 1.93
N CYS A 136 -7.73 11.82 2.61
CA CYS A 136 -7.89 11.84 4.06
C CYS A 136 -7.04 10.76 4.70
N GLY A 137 -6.23 11.15 5.70
CA GLY A 137 -5.37 10.28 6.48
C GLY A 137 -3.91 10.70 6.46
N ALA A 138 -3.18 10.28 7.52
CA ALA A 138 -1.77 10.57 7.75
C ALA A 138 -0.98 9.31 8.18
N GLY A 139 -1.59 8.14 8.10
CA GLY A 139 -0.96 6.86 8.39
C GLY A 139 0.01 6.40 7.29
N GLY A 140 0.63 5.24 7.48
CA GLY A 140 1.61 4.69 6.53
C GLY A 140 1.09 4.51 5.11
N ALA A 141 -0.18 4.11 4.93
CA ALA A 141 -0.80 3.98 3.61
C ALA A 141 -0.95 5.35 2.94
N ALA A 142 -1.52 6.35 3.64
CA ALA A 142 -1.68 7.70 3.13
C ALA A 142 -0.34 8.31 2.73
N THR A 143 0.68 8.22 3.60
CA THR A 143 2.04 8.72 3.32
C THR A 143 2.63 8.06 2.08
N ALA A 144 2.52 6.74 1.95
CA ALA A 144 3.03 6.01 0.78
C ALA A 144 2.31 6.41 -0.50
N ILE A 145 0.99 6.59 -0.45
CA ILE A 145 0.18 7.04 -1.60
C ILE A 145 0.58 8.45 -2.01
N CYS A 146 0.63 9.41 -1.07
CA CYS A 146 0.98 10.80 -1.37
C CYS A 146 2.38 10.92 -2.00
N ILE A 147 3.37 10.25 -1.43
CA ILE A 147 4.73 10.29 -1.95
C ILE A 147 4.81 9.65 -3.33
N GLN A 148 4.21 8.47 -3.53
CA GLN A 148 4.23 7.82 -4.84
C GLN A 148 3.48 8.63 -5.90
N ALA A 149 2.30 9.15 -5.56
CA ALA A 149 1.52 10.00 -6.46
C ALA A 149 2.32 11.23 -6.90
N ALA A 150 3.06 11.87 -5.96
CA ALA A 150 3.93 13.00 -6.27
C ALA A 150 5.11 12.60 -7.16
N LEU A 151 5.76 11.45 -6.90
CA LEU A 151 6.85 10.91 -7.73
C LEU A 151 6.37 10.54 -9.15
N ASP A 152 5.14 10.05 -9.28
CA ASP A 152 4.54 9.69 -10.56
C ASP A 152 4.03 10.91 -11.36
N GLY A 153 4.01 12.10 -10.75
CA GLY A 153 3.67 13.35 -11.42
C GLY A 153 2.25 13.87 -11.19
N VAL A 154 1.57 13.47 -10.11
CA VAL A 154 0.37 14.18 -9.65
C VAL A 154 0.74 15.62 -9.32
N LYS A 155 -0.07 16.58 -9.81
CA LYS A 155 0.30 18.00 -9.75
C LYS A 155 0.07 18.62 -8.38
N GLU A 156 -1.05 18.29 -7.76
CA GLU A 156 -1.45 18.87 -6.47
C GLU A 156 -2.05 17.79 -5.56
N ILE A 157 -1.70 17.80 -4.27
CA ILE A 157 -2.21 16.88 -3.25
C ILE A 157 -2.70 17.66 -2.04
N SER A 158 -4.01 17.61 -1.78
CA SER A 158 -4.62 18.16 -0.57
C SER A 158 -4.81 17.04 0.45
N ILE A 159 -4.05 17.07 1.54
CA ILE A 159 -4.05 16.05 2.59
C ILE A 159 -4.88 16.57 3.76
N PHE A 160 -5.85 15.78 4.20
CA PHE A 160 -6.69 16.09 5.35
C PHE A 160 -6.42 15.12 6.49
N ASN A 161 -6.13 15.63 7.67
CA ASN A 161 -5.96 14.81 8.87
C ASN A 161 -6.45 15.56 10.12
N ARG A 162 -6.75 14.80 11.17
CA ARG A 162 -7.01 15.38 12.49
C ARG A 162 -5.71 15.96 13.05
N LYS A 163 -5.80 16.97 13.90
CA LYS A 163 -4.65 17.52 14.64
C LYS A 163 -4.26 16.60 15.81
N ASP A 164 -3.85 15.41 15.47
CA ASP A 164 -3.32 14.38 16.36
C ASP A 164 -1.79 14.24 16.24
N ASP A 165 -1.23 13.25 16.89
CA ASP A 165 0.23 12.99 16.89
C ASP A 165 0.82 12.74 15.49
N PHE A 166 -0.02 12.35 14.52
CA PHE A 166 0.40 12.15 13.13
C PHE A 166 0.47 13.45 12.33
N TYR A 167 -0.16 14.54 12.80
CA TYR A 167 -0.22 15.80 12.06
C TYR A 167 1.17 16.35 11.78
N ALA A 168 2.04 16.46 12.81
CA ALA A 168 3.41 16.94 12.67
C ALA A 168 4.29 16.07 11.73
N ASN A 169 4.02 14.77 11.68
CA ASN A 169 4.71 13.88 10.73
C ASN A 169 4.22 14.11 9.30
N THR A 170 2.95 14.46 9.12
CA THR A 170 2.38 14.79 7.81
C THR A 170 2.90 16.12 7.30
N GLU A 171 3.13 17.12 8.15
CA GLU A 171 3.83 18.37 7.78
C GLU A 171 5.19 18.07 7.18
N LYS A 172 6.00 17.21 7.82
CA LYS A 172 7.30 16.77 7.26
C LYS A 172 7.14 16.02 5.92
N THR A 173 6.06 15.27 5.74
CA THR A 173 5.78 14.60 4.47
C THR A 173 5.48 15.62 3.38
N VAL A 174 4.67 16.64 3.68
CA VAL A 174 4.39 17.77 2.79
C VAL A 174 5.67 18.51 2.39
N GLU A 175 6.54 18.82 3.37
CA GLU A 175 7.84 19.45 3.10
C GLU A 175 8.72 18.60 2.17
N LYS A 176 8.78 17.27 2.39
CA LYS A 176 9.52 16.34 1.54
C LYS A 176 8.97 16.32 0.11
N ILE A 177 7.65 16.21 -0.07
CA ILE A 177 7.01 16.25 -1.38
C ILE A 177 7.35 17.54 -2.10
N ASN A 178 7.11 18.69 -1.46
CA ASN A 178 7.33 20.01 -2.05
C ASN A 178 8.80 20.31 -2.37
N SER A 179 9.75 19.70 -1.63
CA SER A 179 11.19 19.92 -1.84
C SER A 179 11.85 18.94 -2.79
N LYS A 180 11.23 17.77 -3.04
CA LYS A 180 11.85 16.66 -3.79
C LYS A 180 11.11 16.29 -5.07
N THR A 181 9.94 16.88 -5.32
CA THR A 181 9.09 16.63 -6.49
C THR A 181 8.53 17.95 -7.02
N ASP A 182 7.94 17.93 -8.21
CA ASP A 182 7.22 19.07 -8.78
C ASP A 182 5.77 19.19 -8.28
N CYS A 183 5.32 18.26 -7.41
CA CYS A 183 4.00 18.23 -6.83
C CYS A 183 3.85 19.30 -5.75
N LYS A 184 2.69 19.94 -5.69
CA LYS A 184 2.30 20.87 -4.61
C LYS A 184 1.42 20.14 -3.61
N ALA A 185 1.97 19.79 -2.46
CA ALA A 185 1.23 19.21 -1.36
C ALA A 185 0.88 20.25 -0.30
N GLN A 186 -0.31 20.13 0.28
CA GLN A 186 -0.78 20.95 1.39
C GLN A 186 -1.49 20.08 2.41
N LEU A 187 -1.37 20.45 3.70
CA LEU A 187 -2.03 19.78 4.82
C LEU A 187 -3.11 20.67 5.41
N PHE A 188 -4.28 20.11 5.64
CA PHE A 188 -5.45 20.78 6.20
C PHE A 188 -6.02 19.99 7.38
N ASP A 189 -6.73 20.70 8.25
CA ASP A 189 -7.51 20.07 9.31
C ASP A 189 -8.77 19.43 8.72
N ILE A 190 -9.06 18.18 9.05
CA ILE A 190 -10.25 17.47 8.57
C ILE A 190 -11.55 18.06 9.11
N GLU A 191 -11.48 18.78 10.23
CA GLU A 191 -12.63 19.50 10.81
C GLU A 191 -12.99 20.77 10.04
N ASP A 192 -12.12 21.23 9.13
CA ASP A 192 -12.43 22.33 8.21
C ASP A 192 -13.21 21.80 7.00
N HIS A 193 -14.51 21.62 7.21
CA HIS A 193 -15.41 21.05 6.21
C HIS A 193 -15.60 21.95 4.99
N GLU A 194 -15.44 23.27 5.13
CA GLU A 194 -15.51 24.21 4.00
C GLU A 194 -14.30 24.05 3.11
N GLN A 195 -13.11 23.97 3.71
CA GLN A 195 -11.89 23.70 2.95
C GLN A 195 -11.93 22.31 2.30
N LEU A 196 -12.41 21.28 3.01
CA LEU A 196 -12.56 19.94 2.44
C LEU A 196 -13.47 19.93 1.21
N ARG A 197 -14.62 20.62 1.28
CA ARG A 197 -15.54 20.80 0.15
C ARG A 197 -14.86 21.44 -1.05
N LYS A 198 -14.11 22.52 -0.83
CA LYS A 198 -13.39 23.22 -1.87
C LYS A 198 -12.35 22.32 -2.54
N GLU A 199 -11.53 21.64 -1.76
CA GLU A 199 -10.47 20.78 -2.28
C GLU A 199 -11.02 19.57 -3.06
N ILE A 200 -12.12 18.96 -2.58
CA ILE A 200 -12.83 17.90 -3.30
C ILE A 200 -13.39 18.41 -4.64
N ALA A 201 -13.98 19.63 -4.64
CA ALA A 201 -14.55 20.23 -5.85
C ALA A 201 -13.50 20.47 -6.95
N GLU A 202 -12.25 20.73 -6.58
CA GLU A 202 -11.15 20.97 -7.50
C GLU A 202 -10.40 19.70 -7.91
N SER A 203 -10.63 18.56 -7.21
CA SER A 203 -9.91 17.31 -7.41
C SER A 203 -10.58 16.38 -8.42
N VAL A 204 -9.81 15.53 -9.09
CA VAL A 204 -10.34 14.43 -9.93
C VAL A 204 -10.59 13.18 -9.12
N ILE A 205 -9.97 13.05 -7.94
CA ILE A 205 -10.12 11.92 -7.05
C ILE A 205 -10.17 12.36 -5.59
N PHE A 206 -11.06 11.72 -4.82
CA PHE A 206 -11.13 11.79 -3.36
C PHE A 206 -10.82 10.42 -2.78
N THR A 207 -9.88 10.35 -1.85
CA THR A 207 -9.37 9.09 -1.29
C THR A 207 -9.50 9.05 0.23
N ASN A 208 -10.17 8.04 0.77
CA ASN A 208 -10.05 7.68 2.17
C ASN A 208 -8.83 6.74 2.36
N ALA A 209 -7.82 7.22 3.08
CA ALA A 209 -6.65 6.43 3.48
C ALA A 209 -6.53 6.33 5.02
N THR A 210 -7.67 6.30 5.70
CA THR A 210 -7.79 6.11 7.15
C THR A 210 -8.37 4.73 7.48
N GLY A 211 -8.58 4.45 8.77
CA GLY A 211 -9.31 3.28 9.25
C GLY A 211 -10.83 3.45 9.34
N VAL A 212 -11.37 4.62 8.96
CA VAL A 212 -12.83 4.84 8.97
C VAL A 212 -13.47 4.02 7.86
N GLY A 213 -14.53 3.30 8.19
CA GLY A 213 -15.19 2.34 7.28
C GLY A 213 -14.82 0.88 7.55
N MET A 214 -13.75 0.60 8.33
CA MET A 214 -13.42 -0.74 8.82
C MET A 214 -13.58 -0.83 10.33
N LYS A 215 -13.65 -2.04 10.89
CA LYS A 215 -13.77 -2.23 12.35
C LYS A 215 -12.65 -1.50 13.11
N PRO A 216 -12.96 -0.78 14.21
CA PRO A 216 -14.26 -0.67 14.88
C PRO A 216 -15.22 0.39 14.30
N PHE A 217 -14.83 1.14 13.25
CA PHE A 217 -15.58 2.26 12.65
C PHE A 217 -16.39 1.83 11.41
N GLU A 218 -16.80 0.57 11.34
CA GLU A 218 -17.61 0.03 10.24
C GLU A 218 -18.96 0.75 10.16
N GLY A 219 -19.35 1.19 8.94
CA GLY A 219 -20.56 1.98 8.74
C GLY A 219 -20.40 3.50 8.90
N GLU A 220 -19.23 3.96 9.37
CA GLU A 220 -18.91 5.39 9.44
C GLU A 220 -18.26 5.90 8.15
N THR A 221 -18.30 7.22 7.95
CA THR A 221 -17.62 7.92 6.84
C THR A 221 -16.99 9.21 7.32
N LEU A 222 -15.89 9.60 6.68
CA LEU A 222 -15.24 10.91 6.86
C LEU A 222 -15.93 12.04 6.09
N LEU A 223 -16.84 11.69 5.19
CA LEU A 223 -17.51 12.67 4.35
C LEU A 223 -18.62 13.36 5.14
N PRO A 224 -18.55 14.68 5.38
CA PRO A 224 -19.56 15.40 6.16
C PRO A 224 -20.92 15.47 5.45
N SER A 225 -20.94 15.50 4.12
CA SER A 225 -22.17 15.61 3.34
C SER A 225 -22.00 15.00 1.94
N ALA A 226 -23.00 14.27 1.47
CA ALA A 226 -22.98 13.62 0.17
C ALA A 226 -22.90 14.60 -1.02
N ASP A 227 -23.39 15.84 -0.86
CA ASP A 227 -23.35 16.88 -1.87
C ASP A 227 -21.94 17.46 -2.15
N MET A 228 -20.92 17.00 -1.42
CA MET A 228 -19.52 17.25 -1.75
C MET A 228 -19.03 16.42 -2.94
N LEU A 229 -19.74 15.35 -3.27
CA LEU A 229 -19.41 14.45 -4.38
C LEU A 229 -20.15 14.85 -5.65
N ARG A 230 -19.58 14.54 -6.80
CA ARG A 230 -20.16 14.75 -8.12
C ARG A 230 -19.85 13.58 -9.04
N PRO A 231 -20.67 13.31 -10.08
CA PRO A 231 -20.53 12.10 -10.92
C PRO A 231 -19.16 11.93 -11.59
N GLU A 232 -18.44 13.02 -11.86
CA GLU A 232 -17.12 12.98 -12.51
C GLU A 232 -15.99 12.70 -11.54
N LEU A 233 -16.25 12.74 -10.23
CA LEU A 233 -15.25 12.46 -9.20
C LEU A 233 -15.02 10.94 -9.07
N ILE A 234 -13.76 10.55 -9.02
CA ILE A 234 -13.38 9.21 -8.60
C ILE A 234 -13.34 9.19 -7.08
N VAL A 235 -13.99 8.22 -6.44
CA VAL A 235 -13.93 8.04 -4.99
C VAL A 235 -13.24 6.71 -4.68
N SER A 236 -12.15 6.79 -3.94
CA SER A 236 -11.33 5.64 -3.59
C SER A 236 -11.27 5.45 -2.07
N ASP A 237 -11.26 4.19 -1.64
CA ASP A 237 -11.08 3.82 -0.24
C ASP A 237 -9.99 2.75 -0.14
N VAL A 238 -8.99 2.92 0.73
CA VAL A 238 -7.96 1.90 0.94
C VAL A 238 -8.46 0.73 1.80
N VAL A 239 -9.61 0.88 2.43
CA VAL A 239 -10.28 -0.21 3.14
C VAL A 239 -10.75 -1.26 2.12
N TYR A 240 -10.45 -2.53 2.40
CA TYR A 240 -10.87 -3.66 1.57
C TYR A 240 -11.80 -4.65 2.33
N LYS A 241 -11.95 -4.45 3.63
CA LYS A 241 -12.88 -5.24 4.47
C LYS A 241 -13.61 -4.33 5.45
N PRO A 242 -14.91 -4.06 5.24
CA PRO A 242 -15.78 -4.57 4.18
C PRO A 242 -15.31 -4.16 2.78
N THR A 243 -15.74 -4.89 1.76
CA THR A 243 -15.43 -4.57 0.34
C THR A 243 -16.12 -3.29 -0.13
N LYS A 244 -17.22 -2.92 0.53
CA LYS A 244 -17.97 -1.69 0.28
C LYS A 244 -18.15 -0.95 1.60
N THR A 245 -17.50 0.19 1.73
CA THR A 245 -17.60 1.06 2.90
C THR A 245 -18.75 2.07 2.74
N ARG A 246 -19.16 2.72 3.82
CA ARG A 246 -20.20 3.74 3.75
C ARG A 246 -19.82 4.89 2.80
N LEU A 247 -18.57 5.26 2.73
CA LEU A 247 -18.08 6.24 1.76
C LEU A 247 -18.38 5.79 0.31
N LEU A 248 -18.06 4.56 -0.03
CA LEU A 248 -18.27 4.04 -1.38
C LEU A 248 -19.76 3.88 -1.72
N GLU A 249 -20.60 3.52 -0.74
CA GLU A 249 -22.06 3.52 -0.92
C GLU A 249 -22.59 4.90 -1.29
N ILE A 250 -22.22 5.94 -0.51
CA ILE A 250 -22.61 7.33 -0.76
C ILE A 250 -22.10 7.78 -2.14
N ALA A 251 -20.86 7.43 -2.49
CA ALA A 251 -20.27 7.81 -3.77
C ALA A 251 -21.03 7.20 -4.96
N GLU A 252 -21.44 5.94 -4.89
CA GLU A 252 -22.25 5.30 -5.92
C GLU A 252 -23.65 5.92 -6.02
N GLU A 253 -24.30 6.26 -4.88
CA GLU A 253 -25.56 6.98 -4.85
C GLU A 253 -25.47 8.36 -5.56
N GLN A 254 -24.29 8.99 -5.52
CA GLN A 254 -24.01 10.26 -6.22
C GLN A 254 -23.52 10.06 -7.67
N GLY A 255 -23.46 8.83 -8.16
CA GLY A 255 -23.03 8.51 -9.53
C GLY A 255 -21.53 8.53 -9.76
N CYS A 256 -20.72 8.56 -8.69
CA CYS A 256 -19.26 8.52 -8.79
C CYS A 256 -18.75 7.13 -9.21
N GLN A 257 -17.60 7.11 -9.84
CA GLN A 257 -16.82 5.87 -10.00
C GLN A 257 -16.11 5.55 -8.70
N THR A 258 -16.15 4.29 -8.26
CA THR A 258 -15.63 3.88 -6.95
C THR A 258 -14.54 2.81 -7.07
N LEU A 259 -13.54 2.90 -6.17
CA LEU A 259 -12.49 1.88 -6.02
C LEU A 259 -12.31 1.55 -4.53
N ASN A 260 -12.26 0.27 -4.21
CA ASN A 260 -11.91 -0.21 -2.86
C ASN A 260 -10.42 -0.59 -2.76
N GLY A 261 -9.99 -0.96 -1.55
CA GLY A 261 -8.58 -1.27 -1.26
C GLY A 261 -8.06 -2.60 -1.83
N LEU A 262 -8.91 -3.45 -2.42
CA LEU A 262 -8.48 -4.74 -2.98
C LEU A 262 -7.46 -4.57 -4.11
N GLY A 263 -7.68 -3.58 -4.98
CA GLY A 263 -6.74 -3.26 -6.04
C GLY A 263 -5.36 -2.88 -5.51
N MET A 264 -5.30 -1.98 -4.53
CA MET A 264 -4.04 -1.60 -3.89
C MET A 264 -3.34 -2.79 -3.25
N MET A 265 -4.09 -3.65 -2.51
CA MET A 265 -3.55 -4.85 -1.87
C MET A 265 -2.93 -5.81 -2.89
N LEU A 266 -3.59 -6.03 -4.02
CA LEU A 266 -3.12 -6.91 -5.07
C LEU A 266 -1.87 -6.35 -5.77
N TRP A 267 -1.92 -5.10 -6.20
CA TRP A 267 -0.84 -4.52 -6.99
C TRP A 267 0.42 -4.19 -6.19
N GLN A 268 0.31 -3.91 -4.87
CA GLN A 268 1.49 -3.81 -4.01
C GLN A 268 2.23 -5.16 -3.89
N GLY A 269 1.46 -6.26 -3.81
CA GLY A 269 2.03 -7.60 -3.81
C GLY A 269 2.61 -7.99 -5.16
N ALA A 270 1.95 -7.64 -6.26
CA ALA A 270 2.47 -7.85 -7.61
C ALA A 270 3.80 -7.12 -7.81
N LYS A 271 3.94 -5.88 -7.27
CA LYS A 271 5.20 -5.15 -7.33
C LYS A 271 6.31 -5.79 -6.49
N ALA A 272 5.98 -6.30 -5.31
CA ALA A 272 6.92 -7.06 -4.51
C ALA A 272 7.39 -8.35 -5.23
N PHE A 273 6.46 -9.07 -5.85
CA PHE A 273 6.75 -10.24 -6.68
C PHE A 273 7.73 -9.92 -7.82
N GLU A 274 7.49 -8.82 -8.55
CA GLU A 274 8.38 -8.36 -9.63
C GLU A 274 9.81 -8.06 -9.11
N ILE A 275 9.92 -7.43 -7.92
CA ILE A 275 11.21 -7.10 -7.30
C ILE A 275 12.01 -8.36 -7.01
N TRP A 276 11.39 -9.44 -6.49
CA TRP A 276 12.10 -10.67 -6.16
C TRP A 276 12.42 -11.55 -7.35
N THR A 277 11.48 -11.66 -8.29
CA THR A 277 11.53 -12.68 -9.36
C THR A 277 11.92 -12.13 -10.73
N HIS A 278 11.87 -10.81 -10.91
CA HIS A 278 11.99 -10.13 -12.20
C HIS A 278 10.96 -10.61 -13.24
N LYS A 279 9.83 -11.13 -12.77
CA LYS A 279 8.69 -11.59 -13.57
C LYS A 279 7.42 -10.85 -13.16
N GLU A 280 6.53 -10.63 -14.11
CA GLU A 280 5.20 -10.11 -13.80
C GLU A 280 4.36 -11.18 -13.08
N MET A 281 3.64 -10.76 -12.04
CA MET A 281 2.68 -11.63 -11.37
C MET A 281 1.49 -11.90 -12.32
N PRO A 282 0.95 -13.13 -12.41
CA PRO A 282 -0.24 -13.45 -13.19
C PRO A 282 -1.51 -12.92 -12.48
N VAL A 283 -1.68 -11.60 -12.49
CA VAL A 283 -2.64 -10.88 -11.65
C VAL A 283 -4.07 -11.32 -11.88
N ASP A 284 -4.49 -11.58 -13.13
CA ASP A 284 -5.87 -12.02 -13.42
C ASP A 284 -6.17 -13.39 -12.80
N TYR A 285 -5.22 -14.32 -12.88
CA TYR A 285 -5.32 -15.60 -12.19
C TYR A 285 -5.39 -15.45 -10.67
N ILE A 286 -4.62 -14.53 -10.10
CA ILE A 286 -4.64 -14.27 -8.65
C ILE A 286 -5.95 -13.62 -8.21
N LYS A 287 -6.54 -12.75 -9.02
CA LYS A 287 -7.88 -12.17 -8.76
C LYS A 287 -8.94 -13.27 -8.63
N GLU A 288 -8.95 -14.24 -9.54
CA GLU A 288 -9.91 -15.36 -9.53
C GLU A 288 -9.78 -16.23 -8.27
N ILE A 289 -8.60 -16.28 -7.63
CA ILE A 289 -8.35 -17.09 -6.44
C ILE A 289 -8.69 -16.33 -5.15
N LEU A 290 -8.43 -15.02 -5.12
CA LEU A 290 -8.51 -14.25 -3.87
C LEU A 290 -9.83 -13.50 -3.72
N PHE A 291 -10.52 -13.22 -4.81
CA PHE A 291 -11.72 -12.37 -4.87
C PHE A 291 -12.86 -13.04 -5.62
#